data_cc3c920a5fee97f551b37f9dfea23dfc
#
_entry.id   cc3c920a5fee97f551b37f9dfea23dfc
#
_cell.length_a   1.000
_cell.length_b   1.000
_cell.length_c   1.000
_cell.angle_alpha   90.00
_cell.angle_beta   90.00
_cell.angle_gamma   90.00
#
_symmetry.space_group_name_H-M   'P 1'
#
loop_
_entity.id
_entity.type
_entity.pdbx_description
1 polymer ?
#
loop_
_entity_poly.entity_id
_entity_poly.type
_entity_poly.pdbx_seq_one_letter_code
_entity_poly.pdbx_strand_id
1 'polypeptide(L)'
;MSTLIKTYFIIFVVEKKYIMIVYPNAKINLGLNILNKRNDGFHNISSVFFPVKSCYDILEVKESKSFCFTVAGKFKNNEDLQKNNICVRAFNLIKDNYGIPNVSIHLHKLIPIGAGLGGGSSDASFTLKALNDIFNLKISNSVLEKYSLKLGSDCPFFIENTTKYVKGIGETMYKFDLNLKDYNIELFDPGIHISTKKAYSLINPKFPKIELVDLIKKPIKNWKYNISNDFEIPIFDMYPLLAKKKKEFYERGAIYSSLTGSGSVVYAIFSK
;
A
#
# COMPACT_ATOMS: atom_id res chain seq x y z
N MET A 1 -1.20 17.22 31.38
CA MET A 1 -2.25 16.43 30.68
C MET A 1 -1.91 16.41 29.20
N SER A 2 -1.19 15.40 28.76
CA SER A 2 -0.80 15.25 27.35
C SER A 2 -1.82 14.36 26.67
N THR A 3 -2.67 14.95 25.85
CA THR A 3 -3.60 14.23 25.00
C THR A 3 -2.80 13.61 23.85
N LEU A 4 -2.42 12.35 24.00
CA LEU A 4 -1.93 11.52 22.89
C LEU A 4 -3.09 11.31 21.93
N ILE A 5 -3.13 12.10 20.86
CA ILE A 5 -4.02 11.88 19.73
C ILE A 5 -3.55 10.58 19.07
N LYS A 6 -4.18 9.45 19.42
CA LYS A 6 -4.11 8.22 18.65
C LYS A 6 -4.91 8.46 17.35
N THR A 7 -4.27 9.08 16.41
CA THR A 7 -4.79 9.39 15.08
C THR A 7 -5.11 8.08 14.38
N TYR A 8 -6.35 7.91 13.93
CA TYR A 8 -6.88 6.93 12.97
C TYR A 8 -7.97 5.94 13.44
N PHE A 9 -8.53 6.10 14.66
CA PHE A 9 -9.66 5.26 15.05
C PHE A 9 -10.76 6.12 15.69
N ILE A 10 -11.98 6.00 15.20
CA ILE A 10 -13.17 6.50 15.91
C ILE A 10 -13.95 5.26 16.32
N ILE A 11 -14.07 5.02 17.63
CA ILE A 11 -14.89 3.96 18.19
C ILE A 11 -16.18 4.59 18.70
N PHE A 12 -17.31 4.17 18.17
CA PHE A 12 -18.62 4.50 18.69
C PHE A 12 -19.21 3.27 19.37
N VAL A 13 -19.83 3.46 20.54
CA VAL A 13 -20.64 2.44 21.20
C VAL A 13 -22.09 2.85 21.02
N VAL A 14 -22.83 2.14 20.17
CA VAL A 14 -24.24 2.32 19.96
C VAL A 14 -24.94 1.02 20.36
N GLU A 15 -25.80 1.06 21.37
CA GLU A 15 -26.57 -0.11 21.85
C GLU A 15 -25.73 -1.37 22.13
N LYS A 16 -24.59 -1.24 22.84
CA LYS A 16 -23.62 -2.32 23.15
C LYS A 16 -22.93 -2.94 21.92
N LYS A 17 -22.97 -2.31 20.75
CA LYS A 17 -22.24 -2.77 19.56
C LYS A 17 -21.07 -1.84 19.28
N TYR A 18 -19.92 -2.41 18.99
CA TYR A 18 -18.74 -1.66 18.62
C TYR A 18 -18.76 -1.40 17.10
N ILE A 19 -18.56 -0.16 16.72
CA ILE A 19 -18.34 0.26 15.33
C ILE A 19 -16.95 0.87 15.29
N MET A 20 -16.12 0.41 14.37
CA MET A 20 -14.81 0.97 14.13
C MET A 20 -14.71 1.47 12.69
N ILE A 21 -14.29 2.72 12.53
CA ILE A 21 -13.96 3.31 11.24
C ILE A 21 -12.47 3.53 11.20
N VAL A 22 -11.83 3.01 10.17
CA VAL A 22 -10.38 3.15 9.92
C VAL A 22 -10.14 3.67 8.51
N TYR A 23 -8.95 4.22 8.28
CA TYR A 23 -8.57 4.87 7.03
C TYR A 23 -7.34 4.16 6.42
N PRO A 24 -7.56 3.04 5.68
CA PRO A 24 -6.47 2.33 5.00
C PRO A 24 -5.81 3.23 3.97
N ASN A 25 -4.57 3.63 4.22
CA ASN A 25 -3.85 4.54 3.34
C ASN A 25 -3.04 3.82 2.26
N ALA A 26 -2.71 4.55 1.19
CA ALA A 26 -1.82 4.08 0.13
C ALA A 26 -0.36 4.00 0.57
N LYS A 27 0.48 3.33 -0.23
CA LYS A 27 1.94 3.41 -0.19
C LYS A 27 2.48 3.83 -1.54
N ILE A 28 3.70 4.35 -1.57
CA ILE A 28 4.52 4.51 -2.77
C ILE A 28 5.84 3.75 -2.62
N ASN A 29 6.49 3.49 -3.76
CA ASN A 29 7.84 2.95 -3.83
C ASN A 29 8.81 4.10 -4.07
N LEU A 30 9.66 4.41 -3.11
CA LEU A 30 10.78 5.33 -3.30
C LEU A 30 11.94 4.53 -3.90
N GLY A 31 12.01 4.50 -5.24
CA GLY A 31 12.84 3.57 -5.99
C GLY A 31 12.34 2.12 -5.95
N LEU A 32 12.61 1.39 -7.01
CA LEU A 32 12.33 -0.03 -7.10
C LEU A 32 13.29 -0.67 -8.09
N ASN A 33 14.17 -1.56 -7.58
CA ASN A 33 15.10 -2.33 -8.41
C ASN A 33 14.66 -3.79 -8.46
N ILE A 34 14.66 -4.37 -9.64
CA ILE A 34 14.41 -5.78 -9.90
C ILE A 34 15.77 -6.47 -10.05
N LEU A 35 16.17 -7.24 -9.03
CA LEU A 35 17.55 -7.71 -8.89
C LEU A 35 17.83 -8.96 -9.73
N ASN A 36 16.99 -9.98 -9.59
CA ASN A 36 17.09 -11.24 -10.33
C ASN A 36 15.75 -11.98 -10.34
N LYS A 37 15.59 -12.85 -11.33
CA LYS A 37 14.50 -13.81 -11.40
C LYS A 37 14.85 -15.06 -10.58
N ARG A 38 13.91 -15.56 -9.79
CA ARG A 38 14.03 -16.73 -8.93
C ARG A 38 13.56 -17.99 -9.65
N ASN A 39 13.92 -19.15 -9.12
CA ASN A 39 13.48 -20.44 -9.67
C ASN A 39 11.96 -20.69 -9.50
N ASP A 40 11.32 -20.03 -8.52
CA ASP A 40 9.88 -20.09 -8.30
C ASP A 40 9.07 -19.16 -9.24
N GLY A 41 9.77 -18.48 -10.17
CA GLY A 41 9.16 -17.58 -11.16
C GLY A 41 8.96 -16.14 -10.67
N PHE A 42 9.14 -15.86 -9.38
CA PHE A 42 9.11 -14.50 -8.82
C PHE A 42 10.44 -13.77 -9.05
N HIS A 43 10.49 -12.51 -8.64
CA HIS A 43 11.69 -11.68 -8.74
C HIS A 43 12.08 -11.14 -7.37
N ASN A 44 13.38 -11.18 -7.05
CA ASN A 44 13.90 -10.43 -5.92
C ASN A 44 13.93 -8.95 -6.26
N ILE A 45 13.43 -8.15 -5.33
CA ILE A 45 13.35 -6.68 -5.45
C ILE A 45 14.15 -6.00 -4.34
N SER A 46 14.46 -4.72 -4.56
CA SER A 46 14.94 -3.77 -3.56
C SER A 46 14.14 -2.50 -3.71
N SER A 47 13.42 -2.07 -2.64
CA SER A 47 12.57 -0.88 -2.66
C SER A 47 12.47 -0.26 -1.27
N VAL A 48 12.09 1.02 -1.19
CA VAL A 48 11.64 1.62 0.06
C VAL A 48 10.15 1.93 -0.07
N PHE A 49 9.35 1.30 0.80
CA PHE A 49 7.91 1.59 0.88
C PHE A 49 7.68 2.76 1.83
N PHE A 50 6.92 3.73 1.36
CA PHE A 50 6.56 4.93 2.13
C PHE A 50 5.03 5.10 2.21
N PRO A 51 4.43 5.26 3.41
CA PRO A 51 2.99 5.41 3.57
C PRO A 51 2.52 6.80 3.14
N VAL A 52 1.52 6.86 2.24
CA VAL A 52 0.90 8.11 1.77
C VAL A 52 -0.45 8.28 2.45
N LYS A 53 -0.44 8.95 3.59
CA LYS A 53 -1.62 9.10 4.47
C LYS A 53 -2.70 10.04 3.91
N SER A 54 -2.38 10.86 2.92
CA SER A 54 -3.33 11.76 2.25
C SER A 54 -4.20 11.06 1.20
N CYS A 55 -3.87 9.80 0.85
CA CYS A 55 -4.62 8.97 -0.09
C CYS A 55 -5.06 7.70 0.65
N TYR A 56 -6.36 7.55 0.93
CA TYR A 56 -6.88 6.47 1.78
C TYR A 56 -8.28 6.04 1.35
N ASP A 57 -8.63 4.81 1.70
CA ASP A 57 -9.98 4.28 1.69
C ASP A 57 -10.66 4.50 3.04
N ILE A 58 -11.96 4.30 3.13
CA ILE A 58 -12.69 4.33 4.40
C ILE A 58 -13.26 2.93 4.63
N LEU A 59 -12.89 2.32 5.74
CA LEU A 59 -13.30 0.97 6.11
C LEU A 59 -14.06 1.02 7.43
N GLU A 60 -15.33 0.63 7.40
CA GLU A 60 -16.16 0.43 8.59
C GLU A 60 -16.26 -1.05 8.90
N VAL A 61 -16.04 -1.42 10.15
CA VAL A 61 -16.23 -2.78 10.67
C VAL A 61 -17.14 -2.71 11.88
N LYS A 62 -18.21 -3.52 11.87
CA LYS A 62 -19.23 -3.55 12.93
C LYS A 62 -19.63 -4.98 13.25
N GLU A 63 -19.77 -5.32 14.53
CA GLU A 63 -20.34 -6.59 14.93
C GLU A 63 -21.78 -6.72 14.41
N SER A 64 -22.13 -7.90 13.89
CA SER A 64 -23.45 -8.15 13.32
C SER A 64 -23.91 -9.61 13.53
N LYS A 65 -25.23 -9.85 13.39
CA LYS A 65 -25.80 -11.20 13.52
C LYS A 65 -25.37 -12.12 12.36
N SER A 66 -25.18 -11.57 11.17
CA SER A 66 -24.75 -12.29 9.98
C SER A 66 -23.61 -11.54 9.32
N PHE A 67 -22.71 -12.27 8.64
CA PHE A 67 -21.65 -11.64 7.87
C PHE A 67 -22.22 -10.87 6.67
N CYS A 68 -21.74 -9.66 6.47
CA CYS A 68 -22.05 -8.84 5.31
C CYS A 68 -20.81 -8.08 4.85
N PHE A 69 -20.58 -8.03 3.55
CA PHE A 69 -19.53 -7.20 2.94
C PHE A 69 -20.15 -6.34 1.84
N THR A 70 -19.86 -5.05 1.87
CA THR A 70 -20.35 -4.10 0.86
C THR A 70 -19.23 -3.16 0.43
N VAL A 71 -19.27 -2.77 -0.85
CA VAL A 71 -18.35 -1.79 -1.45
C VAL A 71 -19.11 -0.57 -1.93
N ALA A 72 -18.60 0.62 -1.63
CA ALA A 72 -19.08 1.89 -2.13
C ALA A 72 -17.97 2.65 -2.88
N GLY A 73 -18.31 3.82 -3.42
CA GLY A 73 -17.38 4.70 -4.12
C GLY A 73 -17.27 4.41 -5.62
N LYS A 74 -16.19 4.87 -6.23
CA LYS A 74 -15.93 4.80 -7.68
C LYS A 74 -15.99 3.35 -8.21
N PHE A 75 -15.68 2.37 -7.38
CA PHE A 75 -15.53 0.95 -7.76
C PHE A 75 -16.69 0.07 -7.30
N LYS A 76 -17.85 0.65 -6.90
CA LYS A 76 -19.01 -0.10 -6.37
C LYS A 76 -19.55 -1.18 -7.30
N ASN A 77 -19.39 -1.04 -8.61
CA ASN A 77 -19.87 -1.99 -9.62
C ASN A 77 -18.81 -3.03 -10.04
N ASN A 78 -17.65 -3.06 -9.38
CA ASN A 78 -16.62 -4.03 -9.67
C ASN A 78 -16.99 -5.38 -8.99
N GLU A 79 -17.42 -6.35 -9.77
CA GLU A 79 -17.87 -7.67 -9.28
C GLU A 79 -16.75 -8.43 -8.55
N ASP A 80 -15.50 -8.35 -9.03
CA ASP A 80 -14.38 -9.05 -8.40
C ASP A 80 -14.12 -8.51 -6.98
N LEU A 81 -14.27 -7.18 -6.79
CA LEU A 81 -14.17 -6.58 -5.46
C LEU A 81 -15.27 -7.05 -4.52
N GLN A 82 -16.45 -7.36 -5.02
CA GLN A 82 -17.56 -7.83 -4.20
C GLN A 82 -17.44 -9.31 -3.86
N LYS A 83 -17.06 -10.15 -4.83
CA LYS A 83 -17.06 -11.62 -4.69
C LYS A 83 -15.80 -12.16 -3.99
N ASN A 84 -14.62 -11.60 -4.27
CA ASN A 84 -13.32 -12.12 -3.84
C ASN A 84 -12.50 -11.09 -3.04
N ASN A 85 -13.15 -10.24 -2.25
CA ASN A 85 -12.47 -9.15 -1.57
C ASN A 85 -11.49 -9.66 -0.51
N ILE A 86 -10.30 -9.05 -0.49
CA ILE A 86 -9.24 -9.40 0.45
C ILE A 86 -9.62 -9.10 1.91
N CYS A 87 -10.53 -8.14 2.17
CA CYS A 87 -11.08 -7.89 3.52
C CYS A 87 -11.91 -9.06 4.02
N VAL A 88 -12.67 -9.74 3.13
CA VAL A 88 -13.41 -10.96 3.47
C VAL A 88 -12.44 -12.08 3.85
N ARG A 89 -11.37 -12.25 3.10
CA ARG A 89 -10.30 -13.21 3.43
C ARG A 89 -9.63 -12.89 4.77
N ALA A 90 -9.41 -11.61 5.07
CA ALA A 90 -8.86 -11.15 6.35
C ALA A 90 -9.81 -11.46 7.51
N PHE A 91 -11.12 -11.22 7.34
CA PHE A 91 -12.14 -11.58 8.33
C PHE A 91 -12.16 -13.09 8.58
N ASN A 92 -12.26 -13.91 7.53
CA ASN A 92 -12.28 -15.36 7.68
C ASN A 92 -11.04 -15.89 8.40
N LEU A 93 -9.86 -15.34 8.07
CA LEU A 93 -8.61 -15.72 8.71
C LEU A 93 -8.62 -15.48 10.23
N ILE A 94 -9.17 -14.37 10.69
CA ILE A 94 -9.32 -14.09 12.13
C ILE A 94 -10.44 -14.93 12.73
N LYS A 95 -11.56 -15.09 12.06
CA LYS A 95 -12.69 -15.89 12.53
C LYS A 95 -12.29 -17.34 12.75
N ASP A 96 -11.57 -17.96 11.82
CA ASP A 96 -11.15 -19.36 11.90
C ASP A 96 -10.12 -19.59 13.03
N ASN A 97 -9.30 -18.59 13.37
CA ASN A 97 -8.27 -18.74 14.39
C ASN A 97 -8.72 -18.31 15.80
N TYR A 98 -9.72 -17.39 15.90
CA TYR A 98 -10.12 -16.78 17.18
C TYR A 98 -11.60 -16.92 17.51
N GLY A 99 -12.42 -17.50 16.62
CA GLY A 99 -13.84 -17.75 16.88
C GLY A 99 -14.68 -16.49 17.07
N ILE A 100 -14.30 -15.37 16.44
CA ILE A 100 -15.00 -14.09 16.59
C ILE A 100 -16.43 -14.16 16.03
N PRO A 101 -17.38 -13.33 16.54
CA PRO A 101 -18.71 -13.15 15.96
C PRO A 101 -18.67 -12.70 14.50
N ASN A 102 -19.82 -12.76 13.83
CA ASN A 102 -19.96 -12.18 12.50
C ASN A 102 -19.86 -10.65 12.55
N VAL A 103 -19.41 -10.08 11.45
CA VAL A 103 -19.30 -8.64 11.27
C VAL A 103 -19.97 -8.19 9.96
N SER A 104 -20.35 -6.93 9.91
CA SER A 104 -20.60 -6.18 8.68
C SER A 104 -19.36 -5.36 8.39
N ILE A 105 -18.83 -5.48 7.18
CA ILE A 105 -17.70 -4.71 6.68
C ILE A 105 -18.20 -3.84 5.53
N HIS A 106 -17.98 -2.54 5.62
CA HIS A 106 -18.30 -1.59 4.56
C HIS A 106 -17.02 -0.89 4.10
N LEU A 107 -16.66 -1.05 2.81
CA LEU A 107 -15.46 -0.47 2.20
C LEU A 107 -15.85 0.63 1.20
N HIS A 108 -15.55 1.89 1.51
CA HIS A 108 -15.62 2.98 0.56
C HIS A 108 -14.28 3.12 -0.17
N LYS A 109 -14.21 2.60 -1.39
CA LYS A 109 -12.96 2.48 -2.18
C LYS A 109 -12.66 3.76 -2.94
N LEU A 110 -11.56 4.43 -2.58
CA LEU A 110 -11.05 5.67 -3.16
C LEU A 110 -9.67 5.47 -3.82
N ILE A 111 -8.81 4.62 -3.22
CA ILE A 111 -7.49 4.30 -3.77
C ILE A 111 -7.67 3.54 -5.09
N PRO A 112 -7.03 3.97 -6.19
CA PRO A 112 -7.06 3.28 -7.48
C PRO A 112 -6.62 1.81 -7.37
N ILE A 113 -7.36 0.92 -8.04
CA ILE A 113 -7.12 -0.51 -8.00
C ILE A 113 -6.06 -0.88 -9.04
N GLY A 114 -5.09 -1.73 -8.64
CA GLY A 114 -4.06 -2.21 -9.56
C GLY A 114 -3.11 -1.12 -10.08
N ALA A 115 -2.96 -0.04 -9.33
CA ALA A 115 -2.21 1.15 -9.72
C ALA A 115 -0.85 1.31 -9.02
N GLY A 116 -0.35 0.26 -8.35
CA GLY A 116 0.94 0.27 -7.65
C GLY A 116 0.90 0.90 -6.24
N LEU A 117 -0.28 1.28 -5.75
CA LEU A 117 -0.47 1.99 -4.46
C LEU A 117 -0.71 1.08 -3.25
N GLY A 118 -0.83 -0.23 -3.44
CA GLY A 118 -1.04 -1.19 -2.34
C GLY A 118 -2.40 -1.10 -1.63
N GLY A 119 -3.41 -0.47 -2.26
CA GLY A 119 -4.71 -0.20 -1.62
C GLY A 119 -5.40 -1.45 -1.08
N GLY A 120 -5.49 -2.53 -1.85
CA GLY A 120 -6.10 -3.79 -1.37
C GLY A 120 -5.34 -4.40 -0.20
N SER A 121 -4.00 -4.39 -0.23
CA SER A 121 -3.16 -4.86 0.88
C SER A 121 -3.34 -4.02 2.14
N SER A 122 -3.55 -2.71 1.98
CA SER A 122 -3.90 -1.79 3.04
C SER A 122 -5.26 -2.16 3.65
N ASP A 123 -6.29 -2.30 2.81
CA ASP A 123 -7.65 -2.67 3.25
C ASP A 123 -7.63 -3.96 4.08
N ALA A 124 -6.92 -4.99 3.61
CA ALA A 124 -6.79 -6.26 4.33
C ALA A 124 -6.12 -6.11 5.70
N SER A 125 -5.01 -5.39 5.75
CA SER A 125 -4.24 -5.21 6.99
C SER A 125 -4.98 -4.37 8.01
N PHE A 126 -5.67 -3.32 7.55
CA PHE A 126 -6.54 -2.53 8.42
C PHE A 126 -7.77 -3.30 8.88
N THR A 127 -8.30 -4.24 8.07
CA THR A 127 -9.35 -5.18 8.52
C THR A 127 -8.84 -6.06 9.66
N LEU A 128 -7.65 -6.65 9.54
CA LEU A 128 -7.04 -7.46 10.63
C LEU A 128 -6.88 -6.66 11.91
N LYS A 129 -6.39 -5.42 11.82
CA LYS A 129 -6.22 -4.51 12.97
C LYS A 129 -7.56 -4.14 13.59
N ALA A 130 -8.55 -3.77 12.77
CA ALA A 130 -9.88 -3.41 13.24
C ALA A 130 -10.55 -4.58 14.00
N LEU A 131 -10.46 -5.79 13.48
CA LEU A 131 -10.98 -6.99 14.15
C LEU A 131 -10.26 -7.28 15.46
N ASN A 132 -8.93 -7.15 15.49
CA ASN A 132 -8.14 -7.28 16.70
C ASN A 132 -8.59 -6.31 17.80
N ASP A 133 -8.85 -5.06 17.42
CA ASP A 133 -9.21 -4.01 18.37
C ASP A 133 -10.70 -4.12 18.81
N ILE A 134 -11.65 -4.36 17.88
CA ILE A 134 -13.08 -4.51 18.19
C ILE A 134 -13.32 -5.64 19.18
N PHE A 135 -12.67 -6.80 18.96
CA PHE A 135 -12.86 -7.99 19.79
C PHE A 135 -11.81 -8.12 20.89
N ASN A 136 -10.94 -7.11 21.08
CA ASN A 136 -9.90 -7.08 22.11
C ASN A 136 -9.05 -8.37 22.13
N LEU A 137 -8.66 -8.86 20.95
CA LEU A 137 -7.98 -10.15 20.80
C LEU A 137 -6.52 -10.13 21.30
N LYS A 138 -5.95 -8.94 21.49
CA LYS A 138 -4.57 -8.72 21.96
C LYS A 138 -3.51 -9.40 21.08
N ILE A 139 -3.80 -9.56 19.79
CA ILE A 139 -2.85 -10.13 18.83
C ILE A 139 -1.71 -9.12 18.63
N SER A 140 -0.48 -9.59 18.82
CA SER A 140 0.70 -8.71 18.61
C SER A 140 0.91 -8.38 17.13
N ASN A 141 1.59 -7.25 16.85
CA ASN A 141 1.92 -6.86 15.48
C ASN A 141 2.68 -7.96 14.73
N SER A 142 3.62 -8.65 15.39
CA SER A 142 4.39 -9.73 14.78
C SER A 142 3.52 -10.92 14.33
N VAL A 143 2.42 -11.20 15.04
CA VAL A 143 1.45 -12.23 14.65
C VAL A 143 0.53 -11.70 13.55
N LEU A 144 0.06 -10.45 13.64
CA LEU A 144 -0.72 -9.80 12.57
C LEU A 144 0.05 -9.73 11.26
N GLU A 145 1.36 -9.47 11.30
CA GLU A 145 2.23 -9.50 10.10
C GLU A 145 2.27 -10.90 9.46
N LYS A 146 2.38 -11.96 10.27
CA LYS A 146 2.31 -13.34 9.76
C LYS A 146 0.97 -13.67 9.12
N TYR A 147 -0.15 -13.21 9.70
CA TYR A 147 -1.47 -13.37 9.11
C TYR A 147 -1.61 -12.55 7.83
N SER A 148 -1.17 -11.31 7.83
CA SER A 148 -1.25 -10.41 6.69
C SER A 148 -0.44 -10.93 5.50
N LEU A 149 0.73 -11.56 5.73
CA LEU A 149 1.54 -12.18 4.68
C LEU A 149 0.80 -13.28 3.93
N LYS A 150 -0.11 -14.03 4.59
CA LYS A 150 -0.97 -15.03 3.93
C LYS A 150 -1.97 -14.40 2.95
N LEU A 151 -2.25 -13.11 3.10
CA LEU A 151 -3.17 -12.37 2.24
C LEU A 151 -2.46 -11.74 1.04
N GLY A 152 -1.21 -11.28 1.22
CA GLY A 152 -0.39 -10.71 0.15
C GLY A 152 0.95 -10.18 0.65
N SER A 153 1.95 -10.11 -0.23
CA SER A 153 3.33 -9.70 0.10
C SER A 153 3.44 -8.28 0.64
N ASP A 154 2.60 -7.35 0.17
CA ASP A 154 2.60 -5.95 0.63
C ASP A 154 1.81 -5.74 1.93
N CYS A 155 0.97 -6.72 2.36
CA CYS A 155 0.10 -6.56 3.52
C CYS A 155 0.88 -6.30 4.82
N PRO A 156 2.00 -6.99 5.13
CA PRO A 156 2.75 -6.76 6.38
C PRO A 156 3.20 -5.31 6.56
N PHE A 157 3.48 -4.59 5.47
CA PHE A 157 3.84 -3.18 5.51
C PHE A 157 2.81 -2.33 6.27
N PHE A 158 1.51 -2.58 6.06
CA PHE A 158 0.42 -1.79 6.62
C PHE A 158 0.07 -2.13 8.07
N ILE A 159 0.64 -3.19 8.64
CA ILE A 159 0.46 -3.51 10.06
C ILE A 159 1.11 -2.43 10.92
N GLU A 160 2.40 -2.17 10.78
CA GLU A 160 3.08 -1.06 11.44
C GLU A 160 2.86 0.28 10.72
N ASN A 161 2.68 0.24 9.40
CA ASN A 161 2.38 1.39 8.54
C ASN A 161 3.39 2.53 8.68
N THR A 162 4.66 2.17 8.68
CA THR A 162 5.84 3.06 8.75
C THR A 162 6.76 2.79 7.57
N THR A 163 7.68 3.71 7.27
CA THR A 163 8.63 3.52 6.17
C THR A 163 9.47 2.25 6.39
N LYS A 164 9.56 1.42 5.35
CA LYS A 164 10.30 0.15 5.37
C LYS A 164 11.23 0.03 4.17
N TYR A 165 12.44 -0.48 4.38
CA TYR A 165 13.26 -1.03 3.32
C TYR A 165 12.82 -2.45 3.05
N VAL A 166 12.56 -2.77 1.78
CA VAL A 166 11.87 -4.00 1.36
C VAL A 166 12.74 -4.79 0.40
N LYS A 167 12.87 -6.09 0.67
CA LYS A 167 13.61 -7.09 -0.12
C LYS A 167 12.76 -8.33 -0.40
N GLY A 168 13.39 -9.35 -1.01
CA GLY A 168 12.72 -10.59 -1.40
C GLY A 168 11.72 -10.33 -2.52
N ILE A 169 10.52 -10.90 -2.44
CA ILE A 169 9.41 -10.62 -3.35
C ILE A 169 8.51 -9.46 -2.83
N GLY A 170 8.96 -8.74 -1.78
CA GLY A 170 8.21 -7.69 -1.10
C GLY A 170 7.88 -8.02 0.36
N GLU A 171 8.19 -9.22 0.83
CA GLU A 171 7.83 -9.75 2.15
C GLU A 171 8.88 -9.49 3.24
N THR A 172 10.14 -9.30 2.85
CA THR A 172 11.22 -9.07 3.82
C THR A 172 11.38 -7.57 4.06
N MET A 173 11.00 -7.11 5.26
CA MET A 173 10.88 -5.69 5.57
C MET A 173 11.73 -5.29 6.76
N TYR A 174 12.52 -4.25 6.60
CA TYR A 174 13.36 -3.66 7.64
C TYR A 174 12.88 -2.24 7.94
N LYS A 175 12.84 -1.86 9.21
CA LYS A 175 12.54 -0.49 9.61
C LYS A 175 13.54 0.47 8.94
N PHE A 176 13.02 1.55 8.36
CA PHE A 176 13.83 2.55 7.69
C PHE A 176 13.40 3.95 8.15
N ASP A 177 14.34 4.71 8.68
CA ASP A 177 14.05 6.07 9.15
C ASP A 177 14.16 7.05 7.97
N LEU A 178 13.04 7.61 7.59
CA LEU A 178 12.93 8.64 6.55
C LEU A 178 11.82 9.62 6.90
N ASN A 179 12.16 10.88 6.96
CA ASN A 179 11.22 11.96 7.26
C ASN A 179 10.95 12.80 6.01
N LEU A 180 9.70 12.79 5.54
CA LEU A 180 9.23 13.62 4.44
C LEU A 180 8.13 14.61 4.89
N LYS A 181 8.11 15.02 6.17
CA LYS A 181 7.08 15.91 6.72
C LYS A 181 7.09 17.30 6.07
N ASP A 182 8.25 17.77 5.60
CA ASP A 182 8.43 19.07 4.96
C ASP A 182 8.13 19.04 3.45
N TYR A 183 7.57 17.93 2.99
CA TYR A 183 7.29 17.71 1.59
C TYR A 183 5.82 17.35 1.38
N ASN A 184 5.28 17.74 0.21
CA ASN A 184 3.98 17.33 -0.28
C ASN A 184 4.16 16.23 -1.33
N ILE A 185 3.32 15.19 -1.26
CA ILE A 185 3.29 14.09 -2.24
C ILE A 185 2.02 14.25 -3.06
N GLU A 186 2.18 14.45 -4.37
CA GLU A 186 1.10 14.41 -5.35
C GLU A 186 1.09 13.06 -6.06
N LEU A 187 -0.12 12.52 -6.30
CA LEU A 187 -0.35 11.28 -7.04
C LEU A 187 -1.12 11.60 -8.32
N PHE A 188 -0.69 11.04 -9.43
CA PHE A 188 -1.41 11.09 -10.70
C PHE A 188 -1.84 9.68 -11.08
N ASP A 189 -3.15 9.43 -11.04
CA ASP A 189 -3.77 8.21 -11.55
C ASP A 189 -4.27 8.46 -12.98
N PRO A 190 -3.69 7.79 -13.99
CA PRO A 190 -4.14 7.93 -15.38
C PRO A 190 -5.42 7.13 -15.67
N GLY A 191 -5.93 6.34 -14.74
CA GLY A 191 -7.03 5.40 -14.94
C GLY A 191 -6.67 4.19 -15.79
N ILE A 192 -5.39 3.89 -15.98
CA ILE A 192 -4.89 2.76 -16.78
C ILE A 192 -4.58 1.58 -15.86
N HIS A 193 -5.11 0.41 -16.17
CA HIS A 193 -4.73 -0.82 -15.47
C HIS A 193 -3.53 -1.48 -16.14
N ILE A 194 -2.46 -1.72 -15.37
CA ILE A 194 -1.26 -2.43 -15.82
C ILE A 194 -1.14 -3.76 -15.06
N SER A 195 -1.20 -4.86 -15.81
CA SER A 195 -0.98 -6.18 -15.20
C SER A 195 0.44 -6.30 -14.67
N THR A 196 0.59 -6.54 -13.38
CA THR A 196 1.90 -6.76 -12.72
C THR A 196 2.69 -7.88 -13.40
N LYS A 197 2.01 -8.99 -13.79
CA LYS A 197 2.64 -10.10 -14.53
C LYS A 197 3.22 -9.63 -15.86
N LYS A 198 2.49 -8.79 -16.62
CA LYS A 198 2.96 -8.21 -17.87
C LYS A 198 4.13 -7.25 -17.62
N ALA A 199 4.06 -6.40 -16.62
CA ALA A 199 5.15 -5.49 -16.27
C ALA A 199 6.46 -6.25 -15.99
N TYR A 200 6.42 -7.28 -15.15
CA TYR A 200 7.59 -8.12 -14.86
C TYR A 200 8.15 -8.85 -16.08
N SER A 201 7.31 -9.24 -17.05
CA SER A 201 7.78 -9.90 -18.28
C SER A 201 8.59 -9.00 -19.21
N LEU A 202 8.54 -7.70 -19.01
CA LEU A 202 9.28 -6.68 -19.79
C LEU A 202 10.61 -6.30 -19.16
N ILE A 203 10.87 -6.76 -17.92
CA ILE A 203 12.09 -6.40 -17.19
C ILE A 203 13.24 -7.33 -17.55
N ASN A 204 14.40 -6.71 -17.74
CA ASN A 204 15.69 -7.42 -17.70
C ASN A 204 16.33 -7.14 -16.33
N PRO A 205 16.26 -8.09 -15.38
CA PRO A 205 16.72 -7.88 -14.01
C PRO A 205 18.23 -7.60 -13.96
N LYS A 206 18.63 -6.69 -13.07
CA LYS A 206 20.05 -6.36 -12.86
C LYS A 206 20.30 -5.87 -11.44
N PHE A 207 21.46 -6.16 -10.92
CA PHE A 207 21.92 -5.59 -9.65
C PHE A 207 22.36 -4.12 -9.86
N PRO A 208 21.92 -3.19 -8.99
CA PRO A 208 22.39 -1.82 -9.05
C PRO A 208 23.85 -1.71 -8.61
N LYS A 209 24.59 -0.72 -9.14
CA LYS A 209 25.97 -0.44 -8.71
C LYS A 209 26.07 0.09 -7.28
N ILE A 210 25.02 0.77 -6.81
CA ILE A 210 24.92 1.34 -5.47
C ILE A 210 23.57 0.88 -4.89
N GLU A 211 23.58 0.39 -3.66
CA GLU A 211 22.37 -0.05 -2.98
C GLU A 211 21.36 1.10 -2.85
N LEU A 212 20.08 0.81 -3.10
CA LEU A 212 19.03 1.81 -3.04
C LEU A 212 18.97 2.50 -1.67
N VAL A 213 19.18 1.75 -0.61
CA VAL A 213 19.15 2.27 0.77
C VAL A 213 20.20 3.35 1.01
N ASP A 214 21.36 3.28 0.34
CA ASP A 214 22.43 4.29 0.47
C ASP A 214 22.12 5.54 -0.36
N LEU A 215 21.39 5.37 -1.46
CA LEU A 215 20.93 6.49 -2.29
C LEU A 215 19.80 7.27 -1.61
N ILE A 216 18.85 6.59 -0.96
CA ILE A 216 17.70 7.22 -0.26
C ILE A 216 18.17 8.03 0.97
N LYS A 217 19.25 7.64 1.64
CA LYS A 217 19.84 8.40 2.75
C LYS A 217 20.45 9.75 2.32
N LYS A 218 20.73 9.92 1.03
CA LYS A 218 21.25 11.20 0.52
C LYS A 218 20.13 12.26 0.47
N PRO A 219 20.50 13.55 0.48
CA PRO A 219 19.50 14.62 0.35
C PRO A 219 18.56 14.40 -0.84
N ILE A 220 17.27 14.63 -0.65
CA ILE A 220 16.21 14.35 -1.64
C ILE A 220 16.47 14.99 -3.02
N LYS A 221 17.13 16.17 -3.05
CA LYS A 221 17.54 16.83 -4.30
C LYS A 221 18.44 15.97 -5.21
N ASN A 222 19.10 14.97 -4.63
CA ASN A 222 19.99 14.05 -5.37
C ASN A 222 19.22 12.84 -5.92
N TRP A 223 17.98 12.60 -5.51
CA TRP A 223 17.21 11.40 -5.89
C TRP A 223 16.89 11.38 -7.38
N LYS A 224 16.55 12.54 -7.95
CA LYS A 224 16.19 12.68 -9.36
C LYS A 224 17.15 11.96 -10.33
N TYR A 225 18.43 11.94 -10.04
CA TYR A 225 19.47 11.41 -10.93
C TYR A 225 19.99 10.02 -10.51
N ASN A 226 19.63 9.56 -9.32
CA ASN A 226 20.24 8.37 -8.73
C ASN A 226 19.23 7.28 -8.38
N ILE A 227 17.96 7.62 -8.24
CA ILE A 227 16.92 6.67 -7.82
C ILE A 227 15.90 6.55 -8.95
N SER A 228 15.65 5.31 -9.36
CA SER A 228 14.68 5.00 -10.41
C SER A 228 13.79 3.82 -9.97
N ASN A 229 12.71 3.65 -10.70
CA ASN A 229 11.91 2.44 -10.68
C ASN A 229 12.19 1.69 -11.99
N ASP A 230 12.65 0.46 -11.92
CA ASP A 230 13.05 -0.32 -13.09
C ASP A 230 11.87 -0.57 -14.07
N PHE A 231 10.63 -0.46 -13.62
CA PHE A 231 9.46 -0.52 -14.49
C PHE A 231 9.27 0.74 -15.35
N GLU A 232 9.91 1.87 -15.03
CA GLU A 232 9.67 3.12 -15.75
C GLU A 232 9.96 3.01 -17.24
N ILE A 233 11.11 2.44 -17.62
CA ILE A 233 11.49 2.37 -19.05
C ILE A 233 10.40 1.62 -19.85
N PRO A 234 10.13 0.32 -19.60
CA PRO A 234 9.17 -0.43 -20.41
C PRO A 234 7.73 0.08 -20.28
N ILE A 235 7.35 0.61 -19.12
CA ILE A 235 5.99 1.12 -18.94
C ILE A 235 5.81 2.48 -19.61
N PHE A 236 6.81 3.35 -19.60
CA PHE A 236 6.75 4.64 -20.28
C PHE A 236 6.78 4.49 -21.81
N ASP A 237 7.48 3.48 -22.32
CA ASP A 237 7.45 3.14 -23.76
C ASP A 237 6.04 2.69 -24.18
N MET A 238 5.36 1.91 -23.36
CA MET A 238 3.99 1.45 -23.62
C MET A 238 2.94 2.56 -23.41
N TYR A 239 3.19 3.45 -22.46
CA TYR A 239 2.25 4.50 -22.04
C TYR A 239 2.97 5.86 -21.94
N PRO A 240 3.26 6.52 -23.07
CA PRO A 240 4.02 7.79 -23.10
C PRO A 240 3.40 8.92 -22.26
N LEU A 241 2.09 8.86 -21.99
CA LEU A 241 1.40 9.79 -21.08
C LEU A 241 2.06 9.84 -19.70
N LEU A 242 2.53 8.69 -19.19
CA LEU A 242 3.16 8.60 -17.85
C LEU A 242 4.52 9.30 -17.84
N ALA A 243 5.32 9.10 -18.89
CA ALA A 243 6.59 9.81 -19.06
C ALA A 243 6.37 11.34 -19.18
N LYS A 244 5.36 11.74 -19.97
CA LYS A 244 4.96 13.15 -20.10
C LYS A 244 4.56 13.72 -18.74
N LYS A 245 3.77 13.00 -17.96
CA LYS A 245 3.34 13.43 -16.61
C LYS A 245 4.52 13.59 -15.65
N LYS A 246 5.45 12.64 -15.65
CA LYS A 246 6.68 12.75 -14.85
C LYS A 246 7.48 14.00 -15.23
N LYS A 247 7.61 14.31 -16.52
CA LYS A 247 8.27 15.53 -17.01
C LYS A 247 7.55 16.78 -16.54
N GLU A 248 6.21 16.84 -16.70
CA GLU A 248 5.36 17.94 -16.22
C GLU A 248 5.54 18.21 -14.72
N PHE A 249 5.63 17.15 -13.89
CA PHE A 249 5.89 17.31 -12.47
C PHE A 249 7.23 18.03 -12.20
N TYR A 250 8.30 17.67 -12.92
CA TYR A 250 9.58 18.37 -12.79
C TYR A 250 9.50 19.82 -13.29
N GLU A 251 8.78 20.09 -14.35
CA GLU A 251 8.55 21.45 -14.87
C GLU A 251 7.76 22.31 -13.86
N ARG A 252 6.89 21.70 -13.07
CA ARG A 252 6.18 22.32 -11.94
C ARG A 252 7.02 22.48 -10.67
N GLY A 253 8.28 22.08 -10.68
CA GLY A 253 9.20 22.22 -9.54
C GLY A 253 9.25 21.01 -8.60
N ALA A 254 8.81 19.83 -9.02
CA ALA A 254 9.00 18.63 -8.22
C ALA A 254 10.50 18.34 -8.00
N ILE A 255 10.86 18.03 -6.76
CA ILE A 255 12.23 17.64 -6.41
C ILE A 255 12.50 16.20 -6.86
N TYR A 256 11.48 15.35 -6.78
CA TYR A 256 11.56 13.97 -7.23
C TYR A 256 10.20 13.51 -7.76
N SER A 257 10.21 12.69 -8.81
CA SER A 257 9.02 12.06 -9.37
C SER A 257 9.36 10.67 -9.90
N SER A 258 8.46 9.70 -9.70
CA SER A 258 8.66 8.32 -10.14
C SER A 258 7.32 7.58 -10.31
N LEU A 259 7.39 6.45 -11.01
CA LEU A 259 6.33 5.45 -11.03
C LEU A 259 6.29 4.73 -9.68
N THR A 260 5.11 4.34 -9.17
CA THR A 260 5.01 3.48 -7.98
C THR A 260 4.62 2.06 -8.35
N GLY A 261 5.29 1.07 -7.74
CA GLY A 261 5.10 -0.34 -8.08
C GLY A 261 5.32 -0.60 -9.56
N SER A 262 4.54 -1.46 -10.16
CA SER A 262 4.50 -1.72 -11.61
C SER A 262 3.64 -0.71 -12.41
N GLY A 263 3.22 0.37 -11.76
CA GLY A 263 2.35 1.39 -12.33
C GLY A 263 0.86 1.07 -12.06
N SER A 264 -0.02 1.93 -12.55
CA SER A 264 0.18 3.06 -13.48
C SER A 264 0.39 4.43 -12.81
N VAL A 265 0.25 4.54 -11.50
CA VAL A 265 0.37 5.84 -10.82
C VAL A 265 1.80 6.36 -10.88
N VAL A 266 1.92 7.63 -11.30
CA VAL A 266 3.14 8.45 -11.19
C VAL A 266 2.95 9.40 -10.01
N TYR A 267 3.94 9.52 -9.15
CA TYR A 267 3.92 10.44 -8.04
C TYR A 267 5.02 11.48 -8.13
N ALA A 268 4.85 12.57 -7.42
CA ALA A 268 5.86 13.62 -7.30
C ALA A 268 5.97 14.13 -5.86
N ILE A 269 7.16 14.56 -5.49
CA ILE A 269 7.49 15.13 -4.19
C ILE A 269 7.90 16.59 -4.40
N PHE A 270 7.18 17.49 -3.74
CA PHE A 270 7.41 18.94 -3.75
C PHE A 270 7.84 19.43 -2.38
N SER A 271 8.64 20.48 -2.31
CA SER A 271 8.82 21.25 -1.07
C SER A 271 7.49 21.88 -0.64
N LYS A 272 7.26 21.97 0.68
CA LYS A 272 6.15 22.77 1.21
C LYS A 272 6.44 24.25 1.10
#